data_8b99bcc3e09dd9e7cd52f556042279ec
#
_entry.id   8b99bcc3e09dd9e7cd52f556042279ec
#
_cell.length_a   1.000
_cell.length_b   1.000
_cell.length_c   1.000
_cell.angle_alpha   90.00
_cell.angle_beta   90.00
_cell.angle_gamma   90.00
#
_symmetry.space_group_name_H-M   'P 1'
#
loop_
_entity.id
_entity.type
_entity.pdbx_description
1 polymer ?
#
loop_
_entity_poly.entity_id
_entity_poly.type
_entity_poly.pdbx_seq_one_letter_code
_entity_poly.pdbx_strand_id
1 'polypeptide(L)'
;MSMTYNFAITGVAGYIAPRHLKAIRDTGNCLVAAVDPHDSVGLLDSYSFDVRFFTEIERFDRHLEKLRRGPEDGRVQFVSVCSPNYLHDAHCRLALRVGANAICEKPLVVNPWNLDALQELEQETGKRIYNILQLRVHPKLLELKKKLEQEPHTTQHEVSMTYVTSRGRWYDTSWKGDEEKSGGVAVNIGVHLFDLLLWLFGGAGESRVYHSDPRKMAGFMELEHAKVKWFLSTDINDLPFDCVPGVHSTYRSITIDGQEVEFTEGFTELHTTVYKEILAGRGAGIEEARPSIDLVYRIRKASLSPLDDMVHPYLAGNHNCP
;
A
#
# COMPACT_ATOMS: atom_id res chain seq x y z
N MET A 1 23.45 5.86 21.99
CA MET A 1 22.28 5.00 22.21
C MET A 1 21.24 5.39 21.18
N SER A 2 20.65 4.45 20.43
CA SER A 2 19.54 4.77 19.53
C SER A 2 18.34 5.22 20.37
N MET A 3 17.67 6.27 19.93
CA MET A 3 16.47 6.79 20.59
C MET A 3 15.35 5.76 20.45
N THR A 4 14.72 5.36 21.54
CA THR A 4 13.55 4.47 21.53
C THR A 4 12.29 5.30 21.44
N TYR A 5 11.41 5.00 20.50
CA TYR A 5 10.14 5.70 20.27
C TYR A 5 8.95 4.88 20.77
N ASN A 6 7.93 5.57 21.26
CA ASN A 6 6.64 4.98 21.59
C ASN A 6 5.73 5.00 20.36
N PHE A 7 5.18 3.85 20.04
CA PHE A 7 4.24 3.64 18.95
C PHE A 7 2.84 3.38 19.46
N ALA A 8 1.85 3.81 18.70
CA ALA A 8 0.48 3.32 18.78
C ALA A 8 0.06 2.72 17.43
N ILE A 9 -0.97 1.88 17.40
CA ILE A 9 -1.43 1.22 16.17
C ILE A 9 -2.95 1.21 16.09
N THR A 10 -3.49 1.47 14.89
CA THR A 10 -4.92 1.29 14.56
C THR A 10 -5.11 0.09 13.62
N GLY A 11 -6.22 -0.64 13.78
CA GLY A 11 -6.49 -1.84 12.97
C GLY A 11 -5.63 -3.04 13.36
N VAL A 12 -5.34 -3.20 14.67
CA VAL A 12 -4.39 -4.19 15.18
C VAL A 12 -4.83 -5.65 15.00
N ALA A 13 -6.13 -5.93 14.88
CA ALA A 13 -6.65 -7.26 14.54
C ALA A 13 -6.58 -7.57 13.03
N GLY A 14 -6.17 -6.59 12.20
CA GLY A 14 -6.10 -6.73 10.75
C GLY A 14 -4.95 -7.64 10.27
N TYR A 15 -5.11 -8.21 9.08
CA TYR A 15 -4.13 -9.12 8.45
C TYR A 15 -2.70 -8.53 8.34
N ILE A 16 -2.58 -7.22 8.13
CA ILE A 16 -1.29 -6.57 7.91
C ILE A 16 -0.60 -6.15 9.22
N ALA A 17 -1.35 -5.99 10.30
CA ALA A 17 -0.84 -5.49 11.58
C ALA A 17 0.35 -6.29 12.14
N PRO A 18 0.42 -7.64 12.05
CA PRO A 18 1.58 -8.40 12.51
C PRO A 18 2.92 -7.96 11.90
N ARG A 19 2.91 -7.47 10.64
CA ARG A 19 4.13 -6.96 9.98
C ARG A 19 4.59 -5.64 10.60
N HIS A 20 3.65 -4.76 10.95
CA HIS A 20 3.94 -3.51 11.64
C HIS A 20 4.42 -3.75 13.08
N LEU A 21 3.76 -4.64 13.81
CA LEU A 21 4.17 -5.04 15.16
C LEU A 21 5.59 -5.61 15.16
N LYS A 22 5.90 -6.48 14.18
CA LYS A 22 7.25 -6.99 13.98
C LYS A 22 8.25 -5.86 13.69
N ALA A 23 7.91 -4.94 12.80
CA ALA A 23 8.77 -3.83 12.43
C ALA A 23 9.05 -2.89 13.61
N ILE A 24 8.04 -2.57 14.44
CA ILE A 24 8.20 -1.78 15.68
C ILE A 24 9.19 -2.47 16.62
N ARG A 25 9.00 -3.75 16.90
CA ARG A 25 9.89 -4.53 17.78
C ARG A 25 11.31 -4.64 17.21
N ASP A 26 11.45 -5.00 15.94
CA ASP A 26 12.75 -5.27 15.31
C ASP A 26 13.57 -3.99 15.07
N THR A 27 12.94 -2.82 15.16
CA THR A 27 13.62 -1.52 15.17
C THR A 27 13.91 -0.99 16.58
N GLY A 28 13.65 -1.78 17.62
CA GLY A 28 13.96 -1.44 19.00
C GLY A 28 13.03 -0.43 19.66
N ASN A 29 11.78 -0.34 19.17
CA ASN A 29 10.77 0.60 19.65
C ASN A 29 9.67 -0.09 20.46
N CYS A 30 8.86 0.69 21.18
CA CYS A 30 7.83 0.22 22.10
C CYS A 30 6.43 0.46 21.53
N LEU A 31 5.56 -0.55 21.55
CA LEU A 31 4.14 -0.38 21.34
C LEU A 31 3.46 -0.09 22.68
N VAL A 32 2.79 1.07 22.81
CA VAL A 32 2.15 1.49 24.09
C VAL A 32 0.63 1.50 24.03
N ALA A 33 0.04 1.62 22.82
CA ALA A 33 -1.42 1.64 22.66
C ALA A 33 -1.84 1.00 21.33
N ALA A 34 -3.01 0.33 21.34
CA ALA A 34 -3.59 -0.30 20.16
C ALA A 34 -5.11 -0.13 20.15
N VAL A 35 -5.70 -0.03 18.95
CA VAL A 35 -7.15 0.01 18.78
C VAL A 35 -7.60 -0.85 17.60
N ASP A 36 -8.70 -1.59 17.83
CA ASP A 36 -9.45 -2.29 16.79
C ASP A 36 -10.89 -2.52 17.32
N PRO A 37 -11.95 -2.35 16.53
CA PRO A 37 -13.29 -2.67 16.96
C PRO A 37 -13.50 -4.17 17.27
N HIS A 38 -12.60 -5.02 16.76
CA HIS A 38 -12.57 -6.45 17.07
C HIS A 38 -11.56 -6.74 18.17
N ASP A 39 -11.94 -7.55 19.16
CA ASP A 39 -11.15 -7.88 20.35
C ASP A 39 -10.29 -9.15 20.21
N SER A 40 -10.23 -9.74 19.03
CA SER A 40 -9.36 -10.90 18.72
C SER A 40 -7.88 -10.46 18.57
N VAL A 41 -7.31 -9.92 19.65
CA VAL A 41 -6.00 -9.26 19.64
C VAL A 41 -4.96 -9.96 20.52
N GLY A 42 -5.15 -11.23 20.86
CA GLY A 42 -4.18 -12.02 21.65
C GLY A 42 -2.76 -12.06 21.09
N LEU A 43 -2.60 -11.73 19.79
CA LEU A 43 -1.27 -11.56 19.21
C LEU A 43 -0.41 -10.46 19.88
N LEU A 44 -1.02 -9.49 20.58
CA LEU A 44 -0.30 -8.43 21.30
C LEU A 44 0.63 -9.00 22.36
N ASP A 45 0.26 -10.10 23.02
CA ASP A 45 1.06 -10.77 24.04
C ASP A 45 2.44 -11.23 23.52
N SER A 46 2.54 -11.45 22.19
CA SER A 46 3.81 -11.80 21.54
C SER A 46 4.76 -10.59 21.38
N TYR A 47 4.29 -9.40 21.69
CA TYR A 47 5.05 -8.15 21.55
C TYR A 47 5.23 -7.42 22.87
N SER A 48 4.18 -7.23 23.65
CA SER A 48 4.23 -6.61 24.99
C SER A 48 2.94 -6.88 25.75
N PHE A 49 3.04 -7.17 27.04
CA PHE A 49 1.89 -7.28 27.97
C PHE A 49 1.40 -5.91 28.46
N ASP A 50 2.14 -4.84 28.23
CA ASP A 50 1.83 -3.49 28.74
C ASP A 50 1.05 -2.63 27.74
N VAL A 51 0.70 -3.18 26.56
CA VAL A 51 -0.04 -2.46 25.53
C VAL A 51 -1.46 -2.15 25.99
N ARG A 52 -1.85 -0.88 26.01
CA ARG A 52 -3.24 -0.48 26.23
C ARG A 52 -4.08 -0.72 25.00
N PHE A 53 -5.00 -1.66 25.09
CA PHE A 53 -5.94 -1.96 24.01
C PHE A 53 -7.28 -1.25 24.20
N PHE A 54 -7.87 -0.82 23.07
CA PHE A 54 -9.20 -0.16 23.00
C PHE A 54 -10.01 -0.76 21.86
N THR A 55 -11.33 -0.87 22.08
CA THR A 55 -12.29 -1.24 21.03
C THR A 55 -12.93 -0.03 20.37
N GLU A 56 -12.88 1.15 21.01
CA GLU A 56 -13.44 2.40 20.50
C GLU A 56 -12.36 3.42 20.18
N ILE A 57 -12.45 3.98 18.97
CA ILE A 57 -11.48 4.97 18.50
C ILE A 57 -11.49 6.25 19.36
N GLU A 58 -12.63 6.64 19.89
CA GLU A 58 -12.81 7.83 20.74
C GLU A 58 -12.08 7.68 22.08
N ARG A 59 -12.07 6.48 22.64
CA ARG A 59 -11.33 6.18 23.88
C ARG A 59 -9.83 6.11 23.63
N PHE A 60 -9.43 5.57 22.48
CA PHE A 60 -8.05 5.56 22.04
C PHE A 60 -7.53 6.99 21.79
N ASP A 61 -8.26 7.83 21.03
CA ASP A 61 -7.93 9.23 20.80
C ASP A 61 -7.72 10.00 22.12
N ARG A 62 -8.69 9.90 23.03
CA ARG A 62 -8.59 10.53 24.35
C ARG A 62 -7.38 10.02 25.16
N HIS A 63 -7.03 8.73 25.03
CA HIS A 63 -5.85 8.18 25.68
C HIS A 63 -4.56 8.78 25.11
N LEU A 64 -4.43 8.85 23.80
CA LEU A 64 -3.27 9.46 23.15
C LEU A 64 -3.15 10.96 23.50
N GLU A 65 -4.27 11.69 23.53
CA GLU A 65 -4.28 13.09 23.96
C GLU A 65 -3.83 13.24 25.44
N LYS A 66 -4.21 12.30 26.33
CA LYS A 66 -3.73 12.28 27.70
C LYS A 66 -2.21 12.06 27.75
N LEU A 67 -1.66 11.14 26.95
CA LEU A 67 -0.23 10.91 26.84
C LEU A 67 0.50 12.14 26.30
N ARG A 68 -0.05 12.81 25.29
CA ARG A 68 0.49 14.05 24.71
C ARG A 68 0.67 15.16 25.75
N ARG A 69 -0.26 15.30 26.70
CA ARG A 69 -0.22 16.28 27.79
C ARG A 69 0.63 15.84 28.98
N GLY A 70 1.03 14.58 29.02
CA GLY A 70 1.87 14.02 30.07
C GLY A 70 3.37 14.28 29.85
N PRO A 71 4.21 13.61 30.65
CA PRO A 71 5.65 13.65 30.49
C PRO A 71 6.09 13.27 29.06
N GLU A 72 7.22 13.81 28.63
CA GLU A 72 7.68 13.68 27.25
C GLU A 72 8.01 12.23 26.87
N ASP A 73 8.58 11.49 27.80
CA ASP A 73 8.93 10.07 27.67
C ASP A 73 7.72 9.14 27.51
N GLY A 74 6.53 9.58 27.97
CA GLY A 74 5.28 8.86 27.82
C GLY A 74 4.51 9.16 26.52
N ARG A 75 4.94 10.18 25.76
CA ARG A 75 4.24 10.57 24.51
C ARG A 75 4.42 9.54 23.42
N VAL A 76 3.41 9.45 22.52
CA VAL A 76 3.49 8.65 21.31
C VAL A 76 4.15 9.49 20.21
N GLN A 77 5.21 8.97 19.59
CA GLN A 77 5.91 9.63 18.50
C GLN A 77 5.43 9.17 17.13
N PHE A 78 4.90 7.93 17.03
CA PHE A 78 4.40 7.39 15.77
C PHE A 78 3.09 6.63 15.97
N VAL A 79 2.16 6.79 15.03
CA VAL A 79 0.95 5.96 14.93
C VAL A 79 1.02 5.15 13.64
N SER A 80 1.04 3.82 13.76
CA SER A 80 0.91 2.91 12.62
C SER A 80 -0.55 2.75 12.25
N VAL A 81 -0.93 3.11 11.02
CA VAL A 81 -2.31 3.07 10.52
C VAL A 81 -2.47 1.84 9.64
N CYS A 82 -3.13 0.81 10.20
CA CYS A 82 -3.40 -0.50 9.56
C CYS A 82 -4.90 -0.78 9.42
N SER A 83 -5.72 0.23 9.61
CA SER A 83 -7.17 0.18 9.49
C SER A 83 -7.63 -0.03 8.04
N PRO A 84 -8.93 -0.23 7.77
CA PRO A 84 -9.46 -0.23 6.40
C PRO A 84 -9.18 1.06 5.64
N ASN A 85 -8.98 0.97 4.32
CA ASN A 85 -8.53 2.07 3.45
C ASN A 85 -9.29 3.40 3.66
N TYR A 86 -10.63 3.33 3.80
CA TYR A 86 -11.47 4.53 3.99
C TYR A 86 -11.26 5.25 5.34
N LEU A 87 -10.60 4.61 6.29
CA LEU A 87 -10.28 5.18 7.61
C LEU A 87 -8.86 5.78 7.67
N HIS A 88 -8.02 5.55 6.67
CA HIS A 88 -6.64 6.01 6.67
C HIS A 88 -6.53 7.52 6.85
N ASP A 89 -7.32 8.32 6.09
CA ASP A 89 -7.35 9.77 6.23
C ASP A 89 -7.66 10.20 7.67
N ALA A 90 -8.73 9.67 8.26
CA ALA A 90 -9.15 10.03 9.61
C ALA A 90 -8.10 9.66 10.67
N HIS A 91 -7.46 8.49 10.54
CA HIS A 91 -6.46 8.02 11.48
C HIS A 91 -5.11 8.72 11.32
N CYS A 92 -4.73 9.12 10.11
CA CYS A 92 -3.58 10.00 9.88
C CYS A 92 -3.81 11.38 10.54
N ARG A 93 -5.00 11.98 10.36
CA ARG A 93 -5.37 13.24 11.03
C ARG A 93 -5.31 13.11 12.56
N LEU A 94 -5.80 12.00 13.11
CA LEU A 94 -5.70 11.72 14.54
C LEU A 94 -4.25 11.73 14.99
N ALA A 95 -3.37 11.00 14.30
CA ALA A 95 -1.94 10.92 14.62
C ALA A 95 -1.30 12.31 14.68
N LEU A 96 -1.48 13.12 13.63
CA LEU A 96 -0.90 14.47 13.56
C LEU A 96 -1.41 15.38 14.68
N ARG A 97 -2.72 15.35 14.96
CA ARG A 97 -3.35 16.17 16.03
C ARG A 97 -2.85 15.81 17.43
N VAL A 98 -2.55 14.55 17.70
CA VAL A 98 -1.96 14.14 18.99
C VAL A 98 -0.45 14.36 19.04
N GLY A 99 0.14 15.01 18.03
CA GLY A 99 1.57 15.34 17.98
C GLY A 99 2.47 14.18 17.59
N ALA A 100 1.92 13.12 16.97
CA ALA A 100 2.66 11.97 16.46
C ALA A 100 2.80 12.03 14.93
N ASN A 101 3.83 11.40 14.38
CA ASN A 101 3.91 11.08 12.96
C ASN A 101 3.00 9.88 12.64
N ALA A 102 2.47 9.80 11.43
CA ALA A 102 1.73 8.64 10.96
C ALA A 102 2.60 7.75 10.06
N ILE A 103 2.48 6.43 10.20
CA ILE A 103 2.99 5.43 9.25
C ILE A 103 1.78 4.67 8.72
N CYS A 104 1.36 4.99 7.51
CA CYS A 104 0.11 4.53 6.95
C CYS A 104 0.32 3.43 5.90
N GLU A 105 -0.49 2.37 5.99
CA GLU A 105 -0.60 1.37 4.93
C GLU A 105 -1.08 1.99 3.61
N LYS A 106 -0.75 1.30 2.53
CA LYS A 106 -1.24 1.68 1.20
C LYS A 106 -2.71 1.20 0.99
N PRO A 107 -3.53 1.92 0.24
CA PRO A 107 -3.28 3.27 -0.28
C PRO A 107 -3.22 4.28 0.86
N LEU A 108 -2.46 5.36 0.72
CA LEU A 108 -2.45 6.41 1.74
C LEU A 108 -3.86 6.97 1.96
N VAL A 109 -4.59 7.22 0.88
CA VAL A 109 -6.00 7.61 0.86
C VAL A 109 -6.71 6.98 -0.35
N VAL A 110 -8.04 6.93 -0.32
CA VAL A 110 -8.86 6.42 -1.43
C VAL A 110 -9.06 7.47 -2.52
N ASN A 111 -9.06 8.75 -2.16
CA ASN A 111 -9.34 9.87 -3.06
C ASN A 111 -8.24 10.94 -2.96
N PRO A 112 -7.79 11.52 -4.09
CA PRO A 112 -6.62 12.41 -4.12
C PRO A 112 -6.81 13.72 -3.36
N TRP A 113 -8.01 14.31 -3.31
CA TRP A 113 -8.26 15.56 -2.55
C TRP A 113 -8.02 15.44 -1.03
N ASN A 114 -8.02 14.22 -0.49
CA ASN A 114 -7.66 14.01 0.90
C ASN A 114 -6.16 14.27 1.14
N LEU A 115 -5.31 14.09 0.11
CA LEU A 115 -3.87 14.37 0.23
C LEU A 115 -3.59 15.85 0.50
N ASP A 116 -4.33 16.75 -0.17
CA ASP A 116 -4.14 18.20 0.00
C ASP A 116 -4.41 18.60 1.45
N ALA A 117 -5.54 18.16 1.99
CA ALA A 117 -5.91 18.43 3.38
C ALA A 117 -4.98 17.77 4.42
N LEU A 118 -4.40 16.60 4.11
CA LEU A 118 -3.38 15.97 4.95
C LEU A 118 -2.05 16.74 4.89
N GLN A 119 -1.69 17.26 3.73
CA GLN A 119 -0.48 18.07 3.55
C GLN A 119 -0.56 19.41 4.29
N GLU A 120 -1.73 20.07 4.27
CA GLU A 120 -1.99 21.25 5.09
C GLU A 120 -1.80 20.93 6.59
N LEU A 121 -2.33 19.81 7.04
CA LEU A 121 -2.20 19.38 8.44
C LEU A 121 -0.76 19.01 8.84
N GLU A 122 0.05 18.47 7.92
CA GLU A 122 1.50 18.29 8.14
C GLU A 122 2.19 19.65 8.42
N GLN A 123 1.83 20.68 7.61
CA GLN A 123 2.39 22.01 7.76
C GLN A 123 1.97 22.67 9.08
N GLU A 124 0.70 22.54 9.47
CA GLU A 124 0.17 23.08 10.73
C GLU A 124 0.80 22.43 11.97
N THR A 125 0.98 21.12 11.94
CA THR A 125 1.43 20.36 13.12
C THR A 125 2.94 20.17 13.20
N GLY A 126 3.66 20.37 12.10
CA GLY A 126 5.07 20.03 11.97
C GLY A 126 5.35 18.54 12.07
N LYS A 127 4.31 17.69 11.91
CA LYS A 127 4.41 16.23 11.89
C LYS A 127 4.34 15.72 10.46
N ARG A 128 4.75 14.45 10.25
CA ARG A 128 4.85 13.84 8.93
C ARG A 128 3.96 12.62 8.82
N ILE A 129 3.45 12.38 7.62
CA ILE A 129 2.78 11.17 7.22
C ILE A 129 3.72 10.40 6.29
N TYR A 130 3.98 9.15 6.62
CA TYR A 130 4.75 8.21 5.80
C TYR A 130 3.82 7.14 5.24
N ASN A 131 4.01 6.77 3.99
CA ASN A 131 3.26 5.71 3.34
C ASN A 131 4.10 4.44 3.17
N ILE A 132 3.51 3.27 3.40
CA ILE A 132 4.18 1.98 3.18
C ILE A 132 4.24 1.67 1.69
N LEU A 133 5.30 2.12 1.02
CA LEU A 133 5.62 1.80 -0.37
C LEU A 133 6.73 0.74 -0.41
N GLN A 134 6.42 -0.45 0.13
CA GLN A 134 7.41 -1.48 0.42
C GLN A 134 8.16 -2.02 -0.81
N LEU A 135 7.58 -1.92 -2.02
CA LEU A 135 8.27 -2.38 -3.24
C LEU A 135 9.48 -1.51 -3.56
N ARG A 136 9.46 -0.21 -3.20
CA ARG A 136 10.58 0.71 -3.42
C ARG A 136 11.83 0.39 -2.59
N VAL A 137 11.73 -0.45 -1.56
CA VAL A 137 12.87 -0.91 -0.75
C VAL A 137 13.26 -2.37 -1.03
N HIS A 138 12.63 -3.01 -2.02
CA HIS A 138 12.95 -4.38 -2.39
C HIS A 138 14.31 -4.44 -3.12
N PRO A 139 15.29 -5.28 -2.69
CA PRO A 139 16.66 -5.24 -3.22
C PRO A 139 16.73 -5.39 -4.74
N LYS A 140 16.04 -6.39 -5.32
CA LYS A 140 16.01 -6.62 -6.77
C LYS A 140 15.39 -5.44 -7.55
N LEU A 141 14.38 -4.77 -6.97
CA LEU A 141 13.73 -3.63 -7.62
C LEU A 141 14.61 -2.36 -7.51
N LEU A 142 15.38 -2.22 -6.45
CA LEU A 142 16.41 -1.17 -6.33
C LEU A 142 17.53 -1.36 -7.36
N GLU A 143 17.98 -2.60 -7.60
CA GLU A 143 18.96 -2.92 -8.65
C GLU A 143 18.40 -2.63 -10.04
N LEU A 144 17.15 -3.04 -10.30
CA LEU A 144 16.46 -2.73 -11.55
C LEU A 144 16.36 -1.22 -11.78
N LYS A 145 15.94 -0.45 -10.77
CA LYS A 145 15.84 1.01 -10.86
C LYS A 145 17.19 1.64 -11.24
N LYS A 146 18.27 1.22 -10.57
CA LYS A 146 19.62 1.71 -10.90
C LYS A 146 20.06 1.36 -12.32
N LYS A 147 19.66 0.19 -12.84
CA LYS A 147 19.95 -0.21 -14.23
C LYS A 147 19.19 0.69 -15.21
N LEU A 148 17.90 0.90 -15.00
CA LEU A 148 17.07 1.77 -15.85
C LEU A 148 17.56 3.22 -15.85
N GLU A 149 18.02 3.74 -14.71
CA GLU A 149 18.57 5.10 -14.59
C GLU A 149 19.89 5.30 -15.38
N GLN A 150 20.57 4.23 -15.76
CA GLN A 150 21.78 4.29 -16.58
C GLN A 150 21.48 4.23 -18.09
N GLU A 151 20.26 3.94 -18.47
CA GLU A 151 19.85 3.87 -19.86
C GLU A 151 19.60 5.28 -20.43
N PRO A 152 19.68 5.45 -21.77
CA PRO A 152 19.35 6.73 -22.39
C PRO A 152 17.91 7.15 -22.08
N HIS A 153 17.69 8.42 -21.76
CA HIS A 153 16.34 8.97 -21.49
C HIS A 153 15.35 8.82 -22.67
N THR A 154 15.80 8.45 -23.85
CA THR A 154 14.96 8.17 -25.02
C THR A 154 14.49 6.72 -25.10
N THR A 155 14.98 5.84 -24.21
CA THR A 155 14.58 4.43 -24.19
C THR A 155 13.11 4.31 -23.79
N GLN A 156 12.35 3.54 -24.57
CA GLN A 156 10.96 3.18 -24.30
C GLN A 156 10.87 1.67 -24.11
N HIS A 157 10.32 1.24 -22.99
CA HIS A 157 10.16 -0.17 -22.64
C HIS A 157 8.74 -0.65 -22.91
N GLU A 158 8.60 -1.89 -23.38
CA GLU A 158 7.32 -2.60 -23.44
C GLU A 158 7.14 -3.41 -22.16
N VAL A 159 6.12 -3.04 -21.36
CA VAL A 159 5.87 -3.66 -20.06
C VAL A 159 4.52 -4.38 -20.08
N SER A 160 4.49 -5.61 -19.57
CA SER A 160 3.26 -6.32 -19.27
C SER A 160 3.19 -6.63 -17.78
N MET A 161 2.10 -6.22 -17.12
CA MET A 161 1.89 -6.41 -15.69
C MET A 161 0.63 -7.23 -15.44
N THR A 162 0.78 -8.38 -14.81
CA THR A 162 -0.31 -9.25 -14.39
C THR A 162 -0.33 -9.37 -12.88
N TYR A 163 -1.47 -9.14 -12.25
CA TYR A 163 -1.67 -9.43 -10.84
C TYR A 163 -3.02 -10.08 -10.61
N VAL A 164 -3.00 -11.36 -10.34
CA VAL A 164 -4.16 -12.15 -9.92
C VAL A 164 -3.98 -12.56 -8.47
N THR A 165 -4.93 -12.23 -7.62
CA THR A 165 -4.91 -12.64 -6.21
C THR A 165 -6.30 -13.11 -5.81
N SER A 166 -6.52 -14.42 -5.92
CA SER A 166 -7.85 -15.01 -5.70
C SER A 166 -8.40 -14.67 -4.32
N ARG A 167 -9.66 -14.29 -4.31
CA ARG A 167 -10.40 -13.95 -3.09
C ARG A 167 -11.68 -14.76 -3.02
N GLY A 168 -11.93 -15.36 -1.86
CA GLY A 168 -13.18 -16.06 -1.60
C GLY A 168 -14.37 -15.11 -1.48
N ARG A 169 -15.57 -15.66 -1.32
CA ARG A 169 -16.85 -14.89 -1.21
C ARG A 169 -16.86 -13.88 -0.06
N TRP A 170 -16.06 -14.09 0.98
CA TRP A 170 -15.90 -13.14 2.08
C TRP A 170 -15.43 -11.74 1.63
N TYR A 171 -14.71 -11.70 0.51
CA TYR A 171 -14.20 -10.44 -0.04
C TYR A 171 -15.35 -9.51 -0.42
N ASP A 172 -16.38 -10.03 -1.08
CA ASP A 172 -17.53 -9.26 -1.58
C ASP A 172 -18.40 -8.70 -0.46
N THR A 173 -18.44 -9.40 0.69
CA THR A 173 -19.22 -8.97 1.87
C THR A 173 -18.43 -8.13 2.85
N SER A 174 -17.12 -8.04 2.69
CA SER A 174 -16.24 -7.21 3.52
C SER A 174 -16.14 -5.79 2.95
N TRP A 175 -15.54 -4.87 3.71
CA TRP A 175 -15.22 -3.52 3.24
C TRP A 175 -14.36 -3.50 1.96
N LYS A 176 -13.66 -4.59 1.66
CA LYS A 176 -12.80 -4.73 0.47
C LYS A 176 -13.58 -4.85 -0.82
N GLY A 177 -14.77 -5.44 -0.79
CA GLY A 177 -15.69 -5.53 -1.93
C GLY A 177 -16.50 -4.24 -2.16
N ASP A 178 -16.54 -3.35 -1.18
CA ASP A 178 -17.19 -2.05 -1.28
C ASP A 178 -16.23 -1.04 -1.93
N GLU A 179 -16.56 -0.56 -3.14
CA GLU A 179 -15.69 0.36 -3.88
C GLU A 179 -15.49 1.71 -3.17
N GLU A 180 -16.50 2.23 -2.48
CA GLU A 180 -16.37 3.50 -1.74
C GLU A 180 -15.40 3.37 -0.57
N LYS A 181 -15.30 2.18 0.04
CA LYS A 181 -14.41 1.91 1.18
C LYS A 181 -13.03 1.47 0.76
N SER A 182 -12.94 0.59 -0.22
CA SER A 182 -11.65 0.00 -0.64
C SER A 182 -10.95 0.79 -1.75
N GLY A 183 -11.73 1.50 -2.58
CA GLY A 183 -11.31 2.08 -3.85
C GLY A 183 -11.38 1.09 -5.03
N GLY A 184 -11.98 -0.10 -4.84
CA GLY A 184 -12.09 -1.13 -5.86
C GLY A 184 -10.76 -1.84 -6.16
N VAL A 185 -10.75 -2.64 -7.21
CA VAL A 185 -9.60 -3.48 -7.62
C VAL A 185 -8.35 -2.64 -7.87
N ALA A 186 -8.45 -1.53 -8.61
CA ALA A 186 -7.30 -0.69 -8.95
C ALA A 186 -6.58 -0.14 -7.71
N VAL A 187 -7.32 0.29 -6.69
CA VAL A 187 -6.75 0.84 -5.46
C VAL A 187 -6.33 -0.27 -4.50
N ASN A 188 -7.23 -1.21 -4.21
CA ASN A 188 -7.01 -2.19 -3.15
C ASN A 188 -5.85 -3.15 -3.46
N ILE A 189 -5.76 -3.64 -4.69
CA ILE A 189 -4.68 -4.55 -5.10
C ILE A 189 -3.69 -3.92 -6.08
N GLY A 190 -4.10 -2.97 -6.92
CA GLY A 190 -3.26 -2.42 -7.98
C GLY A 190 -2.32 -1.30 -7.55
N VAL A 191 -2.68 -0.48 -6.56
CA VAL A 191 -1.97 0.77 -6.23
C VAL A 191 -0.46 0.59 -6.03
N HIS A 192 -0.03 -0.46 -5.35
CA HIS A 192 1.41 -0.68 -5.09
C HIS A 192 2.20 -1.13 -6.32
N LEU A 193 1.55 -1.76 -7.31
CA LEU A 193 2.19 -2.07 -8.60
C LEU A 193 2.21 -0.86 -9.51
N PHE A 194 1.14 -0.06 -9.53
CA PHE A 194 1.14 1.21 -10.24
C PHE A 194 2.17 2.18 -9.65
N ASP A 195 2.30 2.22 -8.33
CA ASP A 195 3.36 2.97 -7.66
C ASP A 195 4.76 2.52 -8.09
N LEU A 196 4.99 1.21 -8.12
CA LEU A 196 6.25 0.64 -8.61
C LEU A 196 6.55 1.06 -10.06
N LEU A 197 5.57 0.96 -10.95
CA LEU A 197 5.76 1.30 -12.37
C LEU A 197 6.04 2.79 -12.55
N LEU A 198 5.33 3.67 -11.85
CA LEU A 198 5.60 5.11 -11.85
C LEU A 198 7.00 5.43 -11.31
N TRP A 199 7.41 4.75 -10.25
CA TRP A 199 8.74 4.92 -9.67
C TRP A 199 9.86 4.44 -10.59
N LEU A 200 9.64 3.35 -11.36
CA LEU A 200 10.62 2.82 -12.30
C LEU A 200 10.70 3.64 -13.58
N PHE A 201 9.56 4.03 -14.17
CA PHE A 201 9.45 4.51 -15.56
C PHE A 201 8.97 5.95 -15.70
N GLY A 202 8.77 6.68 -14.58
CA GLY A 202 8.37 8.07 -14.60
C GLY A 202 6.86 8.28 -14.63
N GLY A 203 6.45 9.53 -14.86
CA GLY A 203 5.05 9.98 -14.79
C GLY A 203 4.14 9.33 -15.80
N ALA A 204 2.83 9.24 -15.47
CA ALA A 204 1.81 8.68 -16.35
C ALA A 204 1.19 9.75 -17.27
N GLY A 205 1.22 9.49 -18.58
CA GLY A 205 0.53 10.21 -19.63
C GLY A 205 -0.87 9.66 -19.89
N GLU A 206 -1.11 9.19 -21.14
CA GLU A 206 -2.38 8.58 -21.56
C GLU A 206 -2.64 7.27 -20.81
N SER A 207 -3.90 7.01 -20.50
CA SER A 207 -4.33 5.71 -19.96
C SER A 207 -5.69 5.33 -20.55
N ARG A 208 -5.85 4.04 -20.86
CA ARG A 208 -7.10 3.44 -21.39
C ARG A 208 -7.50 2.29 -20.47
N VAL A 209 -8.80 2.19 -20.20
CA VAL A 209 -9.37 1.07 -19.45
C VAL A 209 -10.22 0.26 -20.44
N TYR A 210 -9.88 -1.01 -20.63
CA TYR A 210 -10.57 -1.90 -21.55
C TYR A 210 -11.60 -2.78 -20.87
N HIS A 211 -11.41 -3.04 -19.57
CA HIS A 211 -12.33 -3.82 -18.75
C HIS A 211 -12.36 -3.29 -17.32
N SER A 212 -13.54 -3.21 -16.74
CA SER A 212 -13.74 -2.82 -15.34
C SER A 212 -14.99 -3.49 -14.80
N ASP A 213 -14.82 -4.37 -13.82
CA ASP A 213 -15.87 -4.94 -13.00
C ASP A 213 -15.43 -5.04 -11.53
N PRO A 214 -16.29 -5.45 -10.57
CA PRO A 214 -15.91 -5.51 -9.15
C PRO A 214 -14.74 -6.44 -8.81
N ARG A 215 -14.39 -7.39 -9.70
CA ARG A 215 -13.33 -8.36 -9.46
C ARG A 215 -12.15 -8.26 -10.40
N LYS A 216 -12.31 -7.57 -11.53
CA LYS A 216 -11.32 -7.53 -12.61
C LYS A 216 -11.22 -6.16 -13.24
N MET A 217 -10.01 -5.73 -13.52
CA MET A 217 -9.74 -4.54 -14.32
C MET A 217 -8.54 -4.79 -15.23
N ALA A 218 -8.62 -4.24 -16.45
CA ALA A 218 -7.52 -4.32 -17.41
C ALA A 218 -7.45 -3.06 -18.26
N GLY A 219 -6.24 -2.69 -18.65
CA GLY A 219 -6.03 -1.50 -19.45
C GLY A 219 -4.62 -1.35 -19.97
N PHE A 220 -4.36 -0.17 -20.46
CA PHE A 220 -3.08 0.29 -20.98
C PHE A 220 -2.75 1.66 -20.37
N MET A 221 -1.47 1.96 -20.21
CA MET A 221 -0.99 3.30 -19.86
C MET A 221 0.37 3.58 -20.50
N GLU A 222 0.58 4.84 -20.86
CA GLU A 222 1.89 5.36 -21.26
C GLU A 222 2.54 6.03 -20.05
N LEU A 223 3.79 5.66 -19.78
CA LEU A 223 4.70 6.30 -18.84
C LEU A 223 5.81 7.03 -19.61
N GLU A 224 6.55 7.89 -18.95
CA GLU A 224 7.64 8.64 -19.59
C GLU A 224 8.63 7.71 -20.34
N HIS A 225 8.90 6.53 -19.78
CA HIS A 225 9.87 5.57 -20.32
C HIS A 225 9.28 4.17 -20.59
N ALA A 226 7.96 4.00 -20.58
CA ALA A 226 7.34 2.70 -20.84
C ALA A 226 5.93 2.77 -21.39
N LYS A 227 5.55 1.74 -22.16
CA LYS A 227 4.18 1.40 -22.53
C LYS A 227 3.77 0.17 -21.75
N VAL A 228 2.70 0.28 -20.94
CA VAL A 228 2.32 -0.75 -19.97
C VAL A 228 0.95 -1.31 -20.30
N LYS A 229 0.88 -2.60 -20.62
CA LYS A 229 -0.34 -3.40 -20.61
C LYS A 229 -0.53 -3.96 -19.22
N TRP A 230 -1.69 -3.75 -18.58
CA TRP A 230 -1.91 -4.20 -17.22
C TRP A 230 -3.21 -4.98 -17.06
N PHE A 231 -3.17 -5.99 -16.16
CA PHE A 231 -4.31 -6.84 -15.81
C PHE A 231 -4.32 -7.10 -14.31
N LEU A 232 -5.45 -6.83 -13.67
CA LEU A 232 -5.69 -7.02 -12.23
C LEU A 232 -6.92 -7.90 -12.05
N SER A 233 -6.83 -8.94 -11.21
CA SER A 233 -8.00 -9.77 -10.89
C SER A 233 -7.98 -10.30 -9.46
N THR A 234 -9.19 -10.47 -8.90
CA THR A 234 -9.44 -11.21 -7.67
C THR A 234 -10.17 -12.55 -7.94
N ASP A 235 -10.41 -12.87 -9.21
CA ASP A 235 -11.07 -14.10 -9.62
C ASP A 235 -10.05 -15.27 -9.68
N ILE A 236 -10.42 -16.40 -9.08
CA ILE A 236 -9.63 -17.62 -9.08
C ILE A 236 -9.44 -18.20 -10.49
N ASN A 237 -10.42 -17.98 -11.39
CA ASN A 237 -10.39 -18.50 -12.75
C ASN A 237 -9.37 -17.78 -13.65
N ASP A 238 -8.82 -16.65 -13.23
CA ASP A 238 -7.78 -15.94 -13.95
C ASP A 238 -6.35 -16.36 -13.52
N LEU A 239 -6.21 -17.31 -12.59
CA LEU A 239 -4.90 -17.88 -12.25
C LEU A 239 -4.39 -18.78 -13.40
N PRO A 240 -3.08 -18.70 -13.76
CA PRO A 240 -2.48 -19.53 -14.81
C PRO A 240 -2.22 -20.99 -14.36
N PHE A 241 -2.64 -21.36 -13.17
CA PHE A 241 -2.45 -22.67 -12.54
C PHE A 241 -3.62 -22.99 -11.60
N ASP A 242 -3.75 -24.25 -11.22
CA ASP A 242 -4.76 -24.67 -10.24
C ASP A 242 -4.49 -24.03 -8.86
N CYS A 243 -5.51 -23.38 -8.32
CA CYS A 243 -5.41 -22.75 -7.01
C CYS A 243 -5.33 -23.81 -5.90
N VAL A 244 -4.28 -23.72 -5.09
CA VAL A 244 -4.15 -24.48 -3.85
C VAL A 244 -4.35 -23.52 -2.67
N PRO A 245 -5.47 -23.63 -1.91
CA PRO A 245 -5.74 -22.74 -0.80
C PRO A 245 -4.58 -22.71 0.20
N GLY A 246 -4.14 -21.48 0.56
CA GLY A 246 -3.03 -21.26 1.50
C GLY A 246 -1.63 -21.43 0.91
N VAL A 247 -1.49 -21.99 -0.30
CA VAL A 247 -0.18 -22.21 -0.95
C VAL A 247 -0.05 -21.41 -2.23
N HIS A 248 -0.93 -21.64 -3.21
CA HIS A 248 -0.93 -20.97 -4.52
C HIS A 248 -2.28 -20.31 -4.79
N SER A 249 -2.42 -19.06 -4.35
CA SER A 249 -3.64 -18.26 -4.54
C SER A 249 -3.35 -16.89 -5.17
N THR A 250 -2.10 -16.65 -5.55
CA THR A 250 -1.66 -15.38 -6.08
C THR A 250 -0.64 -15.58 -7.20
N TYR A 251 -0.83 -14.88 -8.30
CA TYR A 251 0.11 -14.79 -9.42
C TYR A 251 0.47 -13.32 -9.66
N ARG A 252 1.76 -13.02 -9.70
CA ARG A 252 2.30 -11.71 -10.03
C ARG A 252 3.36 -11.89 -11.09
N SER A 253 3.26 -11.14 -12.17
CA SER A 253 4.27 -11.11 -13.21
C SER A 253 4.42 -9.67 -13.70
N ILE A 254 5.65 -9.23 -13.87
CA ILE A 254 6.00 -8.02 -14.58
C ILE A 254 7.08 -8.44 -15.59
N THR A 255 6.78 -8.26 -16.88
CA THR A 255 7.76 -8.45 -17.94
C THR A 255 8.17 -7.10 -18.50
N ILE A 256 9.46 -6.91 -18.76
CA ILE A 256 10.03 -5.73 -19.37
C ILE A 256 10.78 -6.21 -20.62
N ASP A 257 10.36 -5.76 -21.79
CA ASP A 257 10.93 -6.16 -23.09
C ASP A 257 11.00 -7.69 -23.27
N GLY A 258 9.94 -8.38 -22.81
CA GLY A 258 9.82 -9.83 -22.85
C GLY A 258 10.62 -10.60 -21.79
N GLN A 259 11.32 -9.91 -20.89
CA GLN A 259 12.04 -10.54 -19.76
C GLN A 259 11.27 -10.39 -18.48
N GLU A 260 11.02 -11.50 -17.76
CA GLU A 260 10.33 -11.48 -16.49
C GLU A 260 11.20 -10.91 -15.38
N VAL A 261 10.64 -10.01 -14.60
CA VAL A 261 11.24 -9.44 -13.39
C VAL A 261 10.87 -10.30 -12.19
N GLU A 262 11.79 -11.13 -11.76
CA GLU A 262 11.61 -12.00 -10.59
C GLU A 262 11.76 -11.20 -9.28
N PHE A 263 10.66 -10.94 -8.57
CA PHE A 263 10.64 -10.24 -7.27
C PHE A 263 9.72 -10.88 -6.23
N THR A 264 9.38 -12.16 -6.42
CA THR A 264 8.44 -12.90 -5.55
C THR A 264 9.03 -13.21 -4.18
N GLU A 265 10.35 -13.31 -4.05
CA GLU A 265 11.06 -13.56 -2.80
C GLU A 265 11.42 -12.25 -2.08
N GLY A 266 11.56 -12.30 -0.76
CA GLY A 266 12.06 -11.15 0.04
C GLY A 266 10.98 -10.23 0.62
N PHE A 267 9.69 -10.55 0.50
CA PHE A 267 8.60 -9.71 1.00
C PHE A 267 8.45 -9.68 2.54
N THR A 268 9.03 -10.62 3.26
CA THR A 268 8.79 -10.78 4.70
C THR A 268 9.38 -9.66 5.55
N GLU A 269 10.50 -9.05 5.13
CA GLU A 269 11.24 -8.05 5.89
C GLU A 269 11.06 -6.60 5.37
N LEU A 270 10.27 -6.41 4.29
CA LEU A 270 10.16 -5.10 3.65
C LEU A 270 9.56 -4.04 4.58
N HIS A 271 8.58 -4.40 5.43
CA HIS A 271 8.03 -3.46 6.41
C HIS A 271 9.09 -2.99 7.40
N THR A 272 9.89 -3.92 7.95
CA THR A 272 10.99 -3.56 8.85
C THR A 272 12.01 -2.65 8.17
N THR A 273 12.31 -2.88 6.87
CA THR A 273 13.19 -2.01 6.10
C THR A 273 12.58 -0.62 5.90
N VAL A 274 11.29 -0.52 5.55
CA VAL A 274 10.58 0.77 5.44
C VAL A 274 10.62 1.53 6.77
N TYR A 275 10.37 0.85 7.89
CA TYR A 275 10.47 1.49 9.22
C TYR A 275 11.86 2.03 9.52
N LYS A 276 12.92 1.28 9.18
CA LYS A 276 14.31 1.77 9.31
C LYS A 276 14.55 3.03 8.48
N GLU A 277 14.05 3.09 7.24
CA GLU A 277 14.15 4.28 6.39
C GLU A 277 13.37 5.47 6.98
N ILE A 278 12.15 5.26 7.47
CA ILE A 278 11.33 6.28 8.13
C ILE A 278 12.05 6.84 9.36
N LEU A 279 12.56 5.96 10.24
CA LEU A 279 13.26 6.36 11.46
C LEU A 279 14.59 7.07 11.17
N ALA A 280 15.17 6.83 10.00
CA ALA A 280 16.36 7.54 9.49
C ALA A 280 16.01 8.83 8.73
N GLY A 281 14.73 9.24 8.67
CA GLY A 281 14.27 10.45 7.99
C GLY A 281 14.16 10.34 6.46
N ARG A 282 14.18 9.13 5.88
CA ARG A 282 14.13 8.85 4.44
C ARG A 282 12.85 8.13 4.01
N GLY A 283 11.81 8.12 4.84
CA GLY A 283 10.54 7.48 4.49
C GLY A 283 9.79 8.20 3.38
N ALA A 284 9.10 7.45 2.52
CA ALA A 284 8.21 7.99 1.51
C ALA A 284 6.99 8.66 2.17
N GLY A 285 6.64 9.87 1.74
CA GLY A 285 5.56 10.66 2.28
C GLY A 285 4.39 10.85 1.31
N ILE A 286 3.66 11.94 1.51
CA ILE A 286 2.49 12.33 0.67
C ILE A 286 2.93 12.56 -0.78
N GLU A 287 4.05 13.25 -1.00
CA GLU A 287 4.55 13.58 -2.34
C GLU A 287 4.86 12.32 -3.16
N GLU A 288 5.50 11.31 -2.52
CA GLU A 288 5.82 10.05 -3.18
C GLU A 288 4.59 9.18 -3.43
N ALA A 289 3.55 9.28 -2.60
CA ALA A 289 2.31 8.52 -2.76
C ALA A 289 1.35 9.16 -3.79
N ARG A 290 1.38 10.49 -3.96
CA ARG A 290 0.44 11.26 -4.80
C ARG A 290 0.32 10.72 -6.23
N PRO A 291 1.40 10.47 -6.98
CA PRO A 291 1.28 10.03 -8.38
C PRO A 291 0.48 8.74 -8.54
N SER A 292 0.66 7.77 -7.64
CA SER A 292 -0.08 6.51 -7.71
C SER A 292 -1.55 6.66 -7.30
N ILE A 293 -1.86 7.53 -6.33
CA ILE A 293 -3.23 7.84 -5.92
C ILE A 293 -3.97 8.56 -7.05
N ASP A 294 -3.35 9.55 -7.70
CA ASP A 294 -3.93 10.27 -8.84
C ASP A 294 -4.18 9.33 -10.03
N LEU A 295 -3.23 8.44 -10.33
CA LEU A 295 -3.36 7.48 -11.41
C LEU A 295 -4.52 6.50 -11.16
N VAL A 296 -4.58 5.87 -9.99
CA VAL A 296 -5.67 4.90 -9.70
C VAL A 296 -7.03 5.58 -9.62
N TYR A 297 -7.10 6.85 -9.21
CA TYR A 297 -8.33 7.62 -9.27
C TYR A 297 -8.78 7.86 -10.71
N ARG A 298 -7.87 8.27 -11.61
CA ARG A 298 -8.18 8.41 -13.07
C ARG A 298 -8.64 7.09 -13.67
N ILE A 299 -7.97 5.98 -13.39
CA ILE A 299 -8.33 4.63 -13.85
C ILE A 299 -9.75 4.26 -13.39
N ARG A 300 -10.09 4.50 -12.12
CA ARG A 300 -11.44 4.20 -11.58
C ARG A 300 -12.55 5.02 -12.22
N LYS A 301 -12.26 6.23 -12.64
CA LYS A 301 -13.25 7.16 -13.22
C LYS A 301 -13.26 7.15 -14.76
N ALA A 302 -12.37 6.38 -15.38
CA ALA A 302 -12.30 6.29 -16.83
C ALA A 302 -13.50 5.54 -17.41
N SER A 303 -14.00 6.01 -18.54
CA SER A 303 -14.92 5.24 -19.40
C SER A 303 -14.16 4.11 -20.09
N LEU A 304 -14.85 3.02 -20.40
CA LEU A 304 -14.24 1.91 -21.15
C LEU A 304 -13.87 2.37 -22.56
N SER A 305 -12.65 2.04 -22.96
CA SER A 305 -12.15 2.25 -24.32
C SER A 305 -12.43 1.03 -25.19
N PRO A 306 -12.62 1.22 -26.52
CA PRO A 306 -12.64 0.11 -27.46
C PRO A 306 -11.34 -0.69 -27.39
N LEU A 307 -11.45 -2.00 -27.63
CA LEU A 307 -10.26 -2.89 -27.65
C LEU A 307 -9.39 -2.55 -28.87
N ASP A 308 -8.09 -2.53 -28.68
CA ASP A 308 -7.06 -2.32 -29.69
C ASP A 308 -5.88 -3.30 -29.50
N ASP A 309 -4.76 -3.06 -30.16
CA ASP A 309 -3.54 -3.90 -30.08
C ASP A 309 -2.79 -3.77 -28.76
N MET A 310 -3.18 -2.81 -27.91
CA MET A 310 -2.60 -2.61 -26.58
C MET A 310 -3.33 -3.39 -25.48
N VAL A 311 -4.27 -4.24 -25.83
CA VAL A 311 -4.98 -5.11 -24.89
C VAL A 311 -4.02 -6.10 -24.24
N HIS A 312 -4.14 -6.29 -22.91
CA HIS A 312 -3.37 -7.29 -22.18
C HIS A 312 -3.75 -8.71 -22.61
N PRO A 313 -2.79 -9.65 -22.80
CA PRO A 313 -3.06 -11.01 -23.28
C PRO A 313 -4.11 -11.77 -22.45
N TYR A 314 -4.12 -11.60 -21.13
CA TYR A 314 -5.10 -12.21 -20.24
C TYR A 314 -6.54 -11.77 -20.50
N LEU A 315 -6.76 -10.56 -20.96
CA LEU A 315 -8.11 -10.09 -21.37
C LEU A 315 -8.49 -10.63 -22.74
N ALA A 316 -7.52 -10.87 -23.62
CA ALA A 316 -7.73 -11.47 -24.94
C ALA A 316 -7.97 -12.99 -24.90
N GLY A 317 -8.01 -13.63 -23.72
CA GLY A 317 -8.21 -15.06 -23.54
C GLY A 317 -6.95 -15.93 -23.71
N ASN A 318 -5.77 -15.31 -23.84
CA ASN A 318 -4.49 -16.01 -23.92
C ASN A 318 -3.88 -16.13 -22.51
N HIS A 319 -4.29 -17.16 -21.75
CA HIS A 319 -3.73 -17.45 -20.42
C HIS A 319 -2.35 -18.12 -20.48
N ASN A 320 -1.86 -18.46 -21.68
CA ASN A 320 -0.51 -18.98 -21.89
C ASN A 320 0.44 -17.84 -22.23
N CYS A 321 0.92 -17.13 -21.22
CA CYS A 321 2.12 -16.31 -21.33
C CYS A 321 3.30 -17.07 -20.73
N PRO A 322 4.51 -16.98 -21.33
CA PRO A 322 5.69 -17.77 -20.95
C PRO A 322 6.15 -17.54 -19.54
#